data_7d61f0c2e73dcc006fad82d881fe6f0a
#
_entry.id   7d61f0c2e73dcc006fad82d881fe6f0a
#
_cell.length_a   1.000
_cell.length_b   1.000
_cell.length_c   1.000
_cell.angle_alpha   90.00
_cell.angle_beta   90.00
_cell.angle_gamma   90.00
#
_symmetry.space_group_name_H-M   'P 1'
#
loop_
_entity.id
_entity.type
_entity.pdbx_description
1 polymer ?
#
loop_
_entity_poly.entity_id
_entity_poly.type
_entity_poly.pdbx_seq_one_letter_code
_entity_poly.pdbx_strand_id
1 'polypeptide(L)'
;MGNQTGVKPGAELYEAVLAAREKNIPIVLSDRNIKITLKRAWASTPWYRKFSLLGGLFASLFDKSEISEEELQKMKEQDTLNTLMQEFGKTYPEIKQVLIHERDLFLASSIDSAEGKKIVAVVGAGHREGIREILETGKTVSDKTPLEVIPPKSLF
;
A
#
# COMPACT_ATOMS: atom_id res chain seq x y z
N MET A 1 -15.71 1.39 -1.57
CA MET A 1 -16.20 2.75 -1.27
C MET A 1 -16.41 3.62 -2.53
N GLY A 2 -15.55 3.59 -3.54
CA GLY A 2 -15.70 4.48 -4.73
C GLY A 2 -16.96 4.26 -5.59
N ASN A 3 -17.54 3.06 -5.60
CA ASN A 3 -18.70 2.79 -6.44
C ASN A 3 -20.06 3.20 -5.83
N GLN A 4 -20.13 3.44 -4.54
CA GLN A 4 -21.37 3.92 -3.91
C GLN A 4 -21.52 5.45 -3.97
N THR A 5 -20.41 6.17 -4.18
CA THR A 5 -20.40 7.63 -4.27
C THR A 5 -20.17 8.15 -5.69
N GLY A 6 -20.01 7.27 -6.69
CA GLY A 6 -19.66 7.65 -8.07
C GLY A 6 -18.25 8.21 -8.23
N VAL A 7 -17.43 8.20 -7.18
CA VAL A 7 -16.07 8.74 -7.17
C VAL A 7 -15.07 7.67 -7.60
N LYS A 8 -14.23 7.97 -8.59
CA LYS A 8 -13.16 7.06 -9.05
C LYS A 8 -12.05 6.96 -8.00
N PRO A 9 -11.45 5.76 -7.79
CA PRO A 9 -10.29 5.61 -6.92
C PRO A 9 -9.17 6.61 -7.32
N GLY A 10 -8.60 7.31 -6.33
CA GLY A 10 -7.57 8.32 -6.57
C GLY A 10 -8.10 9.72 -6.85
N ALA A 11 -9.42 9.91 -6.94
CA ALA A 11 -9.99 11.24 -7.12
C ALA A 11 -9.66 12.17 -5.95
N GLU A 12 -9.56 11.62 -4.74
CA GLU A 12 -9.15 12.36 -3.54
C GLU A 12 -7.75 12.96 -3.66
N LEU A 13 -6.80 12.21 -4.27
CA LEU A 13 -5.44 12.71 -4.52
C LEU A 13 -5.44 13.78 -5.61
N TYR A 14 -6.25 13.60 -6.64
CA TYR A 14 -6.38 14.59 -7.72
C TYR A 14 -6.99 15.90 -7.22
N GLU A 15 -8.06 15.84 -6.45
CA GLU A 15 -8.70 17.03 -5.83
C GLU A 15 -7.73 17.73 -4.87
N ALA A 16 -6.94 17.00 -4.10
CA ALA A 16 -5.91 17.59 -3.25
C ALA A 16 -4.86 18.37 -4.07
N VAL A 17 -4.45 17.83 -5.22
CA VAL A 17 -3.52 18.53 -6.14
C VAL A 17 -4.15 19.78 -6.72
N LEU A 18 -5.43 19.74 -7.13
CA LEU A 18 -6.12 20.90 -7.65
C LEU A 18 -6.23 22.00 -6.59
N ALA A 19 -6.67 21.66 -5.39
CA ALA A 19 -6.77 22.60 -4.27
C ALA A 19 -5.42 23.24 -3.88
N ALA A 20 -4.34 22.43 -3.92
CA ALA A 20 -3.01 22.96 -3.65
C ALA A 20 -2.55 23.94 -4.73
N ARG A 21 -2.80 23.63 -6.01
CA ARG A 21 -2.48 24.53 -7.13
C ARG A 21 -3.22 25.84 -7.07
N GLU A 22 -4.53 25.80 -6.80
CA GLU A 22 -5.37 26.98 -6.65
C GLU A 22 -4.83 27.93 -5.57
N LYS A 23 -4.32 27.37 -4.48
CA LYS A 23 -3.78 28.12 -3.34
C LYS A 23 -2.27 28.38 -3.43
N ASN A 24 -1.61 28.04 -4.54
CA ASN A 24 -0.15 28.13 -4.72
C ASN A 24 0.64 27.43 -3.60
N ILE A 25 0.14 26.29 -3.10
CA ILE A 25 0.83 25.47 -2.10
C ILE A 25 1.79 24.51 -2.82
N PRO A 26 3.07 24.45 -2.42
CA PRO A 26 4.01 23.48 -2.96
C PRO A 26 3.51 22.04 -2.79
N ILE A 27 3.70 21.21 -3.82
CA ILE A 27 3.26 19.82 -3.84
C ILE A 27 4.48 18.92 -3.87
N VAL A 28 4.53 17.96 -2.95
CA VAL A 28 5.55 16.91 -2.89
C VAL A 28 4.90 15.56 -3.13
N LEU A 29 5.37 14.82 -4.14
CA LEU A 29 4.95 13.45 -4.39
C LEU A 29 5.78 12.52 -3.50
N SER A 30 5.15 11.97 -2.48
CA SER A 30 5.84 11.33 -1.37
C SER A 30 5.92 9.81 -1.45
N ASP A 31 5.23 9.17 -2.40
CA ASP A 31 5.20 7.70 -2.46
C ASP A 31 6.33 7.13 -3.33
N ARG A 32 6.74 5.91 -2.99
CA ARG A 32 7.72 5.13 -3.74
C ARG A 32 7.13 4.65 -5.08
N ASN A 33 7.98 4.55 -6.11
CA ASN A 33 7.55 4.02 -7.40
C ASN A 33 6.97 2.60 -7.25
N ILE A 34 5.74 2.41 -7.73
CA ILE A 34 5.02 1.13 -7.63
C ILE A 34 5.78 -0.04 -8.26
N LYS A 35 6.54 0.19 -9.33
CA LYS A 35 7.36 -0.85 -9.97
C LYS A 35 8.46 -1.35 -9.03
N ILE A 36 9.04 -0.46 -8.22
CA ILE A 36 10.05 -0.82 -7.21
C ILE A 36 9.35 -1.64 -6.11
N THR A 37 8.21 -1.17 -5.62
CA THR A 37 7.43 -1.86 -4.59
C THR A 37 7.08 -3.29 -5.01
N LEU A 38 6.56 -3.49 -6.21
CA LEU A 38 6.21 -4.82 -6.73
C LEU A 38 7.44 -5.72 -6.93
N LYS A 39 8.54 -5.18 -7.45
CA LYS A 39 9.78 -5.93 -7.62
C LYS A 39 10.38 -6.34 -6.27
N ARG A 40 10.34 -5.46 -5.26
CA ARG A 40 10.80 -5.77 -3.91
C ARG A 40 9.93 -6.84 -3.26
N ALA A 41 8.60 -6.72 -3.33
CA ALA A 41 7.68 -7.73 -2.81
C ALA A 41 7.95 -9.10 -3.44
N TRP A 42 8.11 -9.14 -4.76
CA TRP A 42 8.44 -10.37 -5.47
C TRP A 42 9.82 -10.93 -5.09
N ALA A 43 10.84 -10.08 -4.98
CA ALA A 43 12.19 -10.52 -4.62
C ALA A 43 12.25 -11.05 -3.19
N SER A 44 11.53 -10.43 -2.25
CA SER A 44 11.48 -10.83 -0.84
C SER A 44 10.65 -12.09 -0.59
N THR A 45 9.79 -12.50 -1.53
CA THR A 45 8.95 -13.67 -1.38
C THR A 45 9.75 -14.96 -1.67
N PRO A 46 9.79 -15.96 -0.78
CA PRO A 46 10.44 -17.24 -1.01
C PRO A 46 9.86 -17.99 -2.22
N TRP A 47 10.68 -18.79 -2.89
CA TRP A 47 10.30 -19.46 -4.13
C TRP A 47 9.08 -20.39 -3.97
N TYR A 48 8.97 -21.13 -2.86
CA TYR A 48 7.85 -22.03 -2.59
C TYR A 48 6.53 -21.27 -2.43
N ARG A 49 6.55 -20.06 -1.87
CA ARG A 49 5.36 -19.20 -1.78
C ARG A 49 4.98 -18.61 -3.13
N LYS A 50 5.95 -18.34 -4.00
CA LYS A 50 5.67 -17.95 -5.39
C LYS A 50 4.90 -19.03 -6.13
N PHE A 51 5.27 -20.29 -5.95
CA PHE A 51 4.53 -21.43 -6.52
C PHE A 51 3.12 -21.56 -5.93
N SER A 52 2.97 -21.34 -4.62
CA SER A 52 1.64 -21.34 -3.98
C SER A 52 0.74 -20.22 -4.54
N LEU A 53 1.27 -19.01 -4.72
CA LEU A 53 0.53 -17.89 -5.33
C LEU A 53 0.13 -18.20 -6.77
N LEU A 54 1.05 -18.73 -7.57
CA LEU A 54 0.77 -19.10 -8.95
C LEU A 54 -0.22 -20.26 -9.04
N GLY A 55 -0.07 -21.26 -8.18
CA GLY A 55 -0.99 -22.40 -8.09
C GLY A 55 -2.41 -21.97 -7.74
N GLY A 56 -2.55 -21.07 -6.77
CA GLY A 56 -3.85 -20.48 -6.42
C GLY A 56 -4.47 -19.69 -7.58
N LEU A 57 -3.65 -18.90 -8.29
CA LEU A 57 -4.09 -18.16 -9.47
C LEU A 57 -4.52 -19.12 -10.60
N PHE A 58 -3.75 -20.18 -10.86
CA PHE A 58 -4.12 -21.18 -11.85
C PHE A 58 -5.41 -21.92 -11.45
N ALA A 59 -5.55 -22.32 -10.17
CA ALA A 59 -6.77 -22.96 -9.69
C ALA A 59 -8.00 -22.06 -9.88
N SER A 60 -7.89 -20.75 -9.61
CA SER A 60 -8.98 -19.81 -9.80
C SER A 60 -9.39 -19.60 -11.26
N LEU A 61 -8.50 -19.86 -12.24
CA LEU A 61 -8.84 -19.81 -13.65
C LEU A 61 -9.73 -21.00 -14.09
N PHE A 62 -9.65 -22.12 -13.38
CA PHE A 62 -10.48 -23.31 -13.62
C PHE A 62 -11.71 -23.37 -12.73
N ASP A 63 -11.75 -22.57 -11.67
CA ASP A 63 -12.89 -22.42 -10.80
C ASP A 63 -13.91 -21.51 -11.47
N LYS A 64 -15.00 -22.12 -11.98
CA LYS A 64 -16.13 -21.43 -12.62
C LYS A 64 -17.18 -20.97 -11.59
N SER A 65 -16.88 -21.00 -10.30
CA SER A 65 -17.78 -20.48 -9.29
C SER A 65 -17.97 -18.97 -9.52
N GLU A 66 -19.17 -18.60 -9.95
CA GLU A 66 -19.57 -17.19 -10.01
C GLU A 66 -19.64 -16.67 -8.57
N ILE A 67 -18.82 -15.68 -8.26
CA ILE A 67 -18.91 -14.98 -6.98
C ILE A 67 -20.28 -14.32 -6.95
N SER A 68 -21.14 -14.74 -6.03
CA SER A 68 -22.48 -14.18 -5.92
C SER A 68 -22.43 -12.70 -5.52
N GLU A 69 -23.45 -11.92 -5.91
CA GLU A 69 -23.53 -10.51 -5.51
C GLU A 69 -23.53 -10.34 -3.98
N GLU A 70 -24.07 -11.32 -3.24
CA GLU A 70 -24.08 -11.34 -1.77
C GLU A 70 -22.66 -11.53 -1.20
N GLU A 71 -21.84 -12.38 -1.80
CA GLU A 71 -20.43 -12.56 -1.42
C GLU A 71 -19.62 -11.32 -1.75
N LEU A 72 -19.87 -10.67 -2.90
CA LEU A 72 -19.27 -9.39 -3.25
C LEU A 72 -19.65 -8.27 -2.28
N GLN A 73 -20.90 -8.25 -1.79
CA GLN A 73 -21.32 -7.29 -0.78
C GLN A 73 -20.65 -7.54 0.57
N LYS A 74 -20.58 -8.80 1.02
CA LYS A 74 -19.87 -9.19 2.25
C LYS A 74 -18.38 -8.84 2.17
N MET A 75 -17.76 -9.03 1.02
CA MET A 75 -16.35 -8.62 0.80
C MET A 75 -16.14 -7.10 0.85
N LYS A 76 -17.17 -6.29 0.67
CA LYS A 76 -17.12 -4.83 0.79
C LYS A 76 -17.25 -4.33 2.23
N GLU A 77 -17.68 -5.18 3.15
CA GLU A 77 -17.75 -4.83 4.57
C GLU A 77 -16.32 -4.63 5.11
N GLN A 78 -16.10 -3.53 5.82
CA GLN A 78 -14.78 -3.13 6.30
C GLN A 78 -14.14 -4.18 7.20
N ASP A 79 -14.94 -4.89 7.99
CA ASP A 79 -14.47 -5.95 8.88
C ASP A 79 -14.00 -7.18 8.10
N THR A 80 -14.69 -7.55 7.04
CA THR A 80 -14.29 -8.66 6.15
C THR A 80 -12.98 -8.34 5.44
N LEU A 81 -12.83 -7.12 4.90
CA LEU A 81 -11.57 -6.65 4.30
C LEU A 81 -10.41 -6.68 5.30
N ASN A 82 -10.62 -6.19 6.52
CA ASN A 82 -9.61 -6.22 7.57
C ASN A 82 -9.18 -7.64 7.92
N THR A 83 -10.14 -8.55 8.03
CA THR A 83 -9.88 -9.98 8.30
C THR A 83 -9.08 -10.61 7.18
N LEU A 84 -9.48 -10.42 5.91
CA LEU A 84 -8.76 -10.91 4.74
C LEU A 84 -7.33 -10.35 4.66
N MET A 85 -7.14 -9.05 4.95
CA MET A 85 -5.82 -8.43 4.97
C MET A 85 -4.95 -8.97 6.11
N GLN A 86 -5.54 -9.30 7.26
CA GLN A 86 -4.81 -9.94 8.36
C GLN A 86 -4.40 -11.37 8.00
N GLU A 87 -5.30 -12.17 7.43
CA GLU A 87 -5.01 -13.54 6.99
C GLU A 87 -3.97 -13.57 5.87
N PHE A 88 -4.11 -12.68 4.88
CA PHE A 88 -3.11 -12.49 3.84
C PHE A 88 -1.75 -12.13 4.44
N GLY A 89 -1.72 -11.23 5.41
CA GLY A 89 -0.49 -10.82 6.08
C GLY A 89 0.15 -11.94 6.93
N LYS A 90 -0.65 -12.89 7.46
CA LYS A 90 -0.12 -14.10 8.15
C LYS A 90 0.48 -15.09 7.15
N THR A 91 -0.18 -15.25 6.01
CA THR A 91 0.25 -16.19 4.96
C THR A 91 1.46 -15.67 4.19
N TYR A 92 1.51 -14.38 3.91
CA TYR A 92 2.55 -13.73 3.10
C TYR A 92 3.16 -12.51 3.82
N PRO A 93 3.83 -12.73 4.97
CA PRO A 93 4.36 -11.62 5.78
C PRO A 93 5.40 -10.77 5.03
N GLU A 94 6.17 -11.36 4.12
CA GLU A 94 7.16 -10.64 3.31
C GLU A 94 6.49 -9.63 2.36
N ILE A 95 5.37 -10.03 1.78
CA ILE A 95 4.59 -9.14 0.90
C ILE A 95 3.99 -8.01 1.72
N LYS A 96 3.38 -8.32 2.88
CA LYS A 96 2.85 -7.32 3.80
C LYS A 96 3.94 -6.34 4.25
N GLN A 97 5.13 -6.85 4.58
CA GLN A 97 6.28 -6.02 4.96
C GLN A 97 6.60 -4.98 3.88
N VAL A 98 6.66 -5.38 2.62
CA VAL A 98 7.04 -4.48 1.52
C VAL A 98 5.89 -3.56 1.08
N LEU A 99 4.66 -4.09 1.00
CA LEU A 99 3.51 -3.33 0.49
C LEU A 99 2.93 -2.35 1.51
N ILE A 100 3.10 -2.61 2.81
CA ILE A 100 2.54 -1.80 3.88
C ILE A 100 3.67 -1.15 4.68
N HIS A 101 4.44 -1.91 5.45
CA HIS A 101 5.35 -1.33 6.43
C HIS A 101 6.50 -0.53 5.81
N GLU A 102 7.14 -1.02 4.75
CA GLU A 102 8.17 -0.24 4.06
C GLU A 102 7.62 1.04 3.40
N ARG A 103 6.37 0.97 2.88
CA ARG A 103 5.73 2.16 2.32
C ARG A 103 5.33 3.15 3.40
N ASP A 104 4.84 2.67 4.56
CA ASP A 104 4.56 3.54 5.71
C ASP A 104 5.82 4.29 6.14
N LEU A 105 6.95 3.59 6.23
CA LEU A 105 8.24 4.18 6.55
C LEU A 105 8.69 5.18 5.48
N PHE A 106 8.56 4.84 4.20
CA PHE A 106 8.92 5.72 3.09
C PHE A 106 8.09 7.00 3.07
N LEU A 107 6.76 6.86 3.24
CA LEU A 107 5.80 7.97 3.29
C LEU A 107 6.05 8.85 4.52
N ALA A 108 6.18 8.25 5.71
CA ALA A 108 6.45 8.99 6.95
C ALA A 108 7.75 9.79 6.86
N SER A 109 8.82 9.16 6.33
CA SER A 109 10.11 9.84 6.15
C SER A 109 10.06 10.96 5.11
N SER A 110 9.22 10.81 4.07
CA SER A 110 8.99 11.87 3.08
C SER A 110 8.18 13.02 3.66
N ILE A 111 7.22 12.75 4.53
CA ILE A 111 6.43 13.76 5.24
C ILE A 111 7.30 14.52 6.24
N ASP A 112 8.12 13.80 7.00
CA ASP A 112 9.02 14.36 8.01
C ASP A 112 10.08 15.29 7.39
N SER A 113 10.59 14.93 6.20
CA SER A 113 11.56 15.73 5.45
C SER A 113 10.97 16.87 4.62
N ALA A 114 9.65 16.99 4.57
CA ALA A 114 8.99 18.05 3.79
C ALA A 114 9.20 19.43 4.42
N GLU A 115 9.40 20.44 3.58
CA GLU A 115 9.58 21.81 4.04
C GLU A 115 8.23 22.51 4.27
N GLY A 116 8.11 23.23 5.39
CA GLY A 116 6.93 24.05 5.68
C GLY A 116 6.58 24.10 7.16
N LYS A 117 5.90 25.16 7.58
CA LYS A 117 5.41 25.32 8.96
C LYS A 117 4.19 24.43 9.26
N LYS A 118 3.45 24.08 8.23
CA LYS A 118 2.27 23.23 8.31
C LYS A 118 2.22 22.33 7.07
N ILE A 119 2.22 21.05 7.28
CA ILE A 119 2.22 20.03 6.24
C ILE A 119 0.86 19.33 6.26
N VAL A 120 0.24 19.18 5.09
CA VAL A 120 -0.97 18.39 4.88
C VAL A 120 -0.59 17.19 4.03
N ALA A 121 -0.70 15.99 4.58
CA ALA A 121 -0.45 14.74 3.86
C ALA A 121 -1.77 14.07 3.49
N VAL A 122 -1.97 13.77 2.22
CA VAL A 122 -3.11 13.00 1.71
C VAL A 122 -2.61 11.61 1.35
N VAL A 123 -3.06 10.61 2.11
CA VAL A 123 -2.55 9.24 2.02
C VAL A 123 -3.70 8.24 1.97
N GLY A 124 -3.43 7.05 1.45
CA GLY A 124 -4.40 5.94 1.49
C GLY A 124 -4.72 5.55 2.93
N ALA A 125 -6.01 5.29 3.22
CA ALA A 125 -6.50 4.99 4.57
C ALA A 125 -5.73 3.84 5.26
N GLY A 126 -5.29 2.84 4.50
CA GLY A 126 -4.54 1.70 5.02
C GLY A 126 -3.13 2.02 5.53
N HIS A 127 -2.59 3.20 5.18
CA HIS A 127 -1.26 3.65 5.61
C HIS A 127 -1.29 4.63 6.78
N ARG A 128 -2.49 5.19 7.11
CA ARG A 128 -2.63 6.29 8.08
C ARG A 128 -2.04 5.95 9.46
N GLU A 129 -2.40 4.81 10.00
CA GLU A 129 -1.97 4.43 11.36
C GLU A 129 -0.46 4.13 11.42
N GLY A 130 0.08 3.41 10.41
CA GLY A 130 1.52 3.13 10.35
C GLY A 130 2.36 4.40 10.18
N ILE A 131 1.93 5.32 9.32
CA ILE A 131 2.59 6.62 9.16
C ILE A 131 2.56 7.42 10.48
N ARG A 132 1.40 7.47 11.14
CA ARG A 132 1.24 8.18 12.40
C ARG A 132 2.19 7.63 13.47
N GLU A 133 2.20 6.32 13.67
CA GLU A 133 3.08 5.67 14.65
C GLU A 133 4.56 5.97 14.39
N ILE A 134 5.01 5.92 13.13
CA ILE A 134 6.39 6.21 12.77
C ILE A 134 6.75 7.66 13.07
N LEU A 135 5.89 8.62 12.73
CA LEU A 135 6.10 10.04 12.99
C LEU A 135 6.11 10.35 14.49
N GLU A 136 5.16 9.81 15.27
CA GLU A 136 5.07 10.01 16.71
C GLU A 136 6.27 9.41 17.46
N THR A 137 6.81 8.29 16.97
CA THR A 137 7.96 7.62 17.59
C THR A 137 9.31 8.10 17.09
N GLY A 138 9.33 9.00 16.08
CA GLY A 138 10.55 9.52 15.48
C GLY A 138 11.39 8.47 14.76
N LYS A 139 10.77 7.40 14.26
CA LYS A 139 11.45 6.29 13.57
C LYS A 139 11.61 6.51 12.06
N THR A 140 11.56 7.76 11.62
CA THR A 140 11.81 8.13 10.22
C THR A 140 13.28 7.90 9.83
N VAL A 141 13.52 7.73 8.53
CA VAL A 141 14.88 7.57 7.98
C VAL A 141 15.23 8.74 7.07
N SER A 142 16.43 9.30 7.21
CA SER A 142 16.94 10.36 6.34
C SER A 142 17.33 9.82 4.97
N ASP A 143 17.90 8.61 4.92
CA ASP A 143 18.23 7.92 3.67
C ASP A 143 17.20 6.85 3.34
N LYS A 144 16.44 7.10 2.26
CA LYS A 144 15.41 6.18 1.75
C LYS A 144 15.95 5.22 0.68
N THR A 145 17.20 5.37 0.26
CA THR A 145 17.83 4.52 -0.77
C THR A 145 17.69 3.02 -0.49
N PRO A 146 17.88 2.51 0.75
CA PRO A 146 17.68 1.10 1.04
C PRO A 146 16.26 0.58 0.76
N LEU A 147 15.27 1.47 0.81
CA LEU A 147 13.87 1.13 0.50
C LEU A 147 13.59 1.12 -1.01
N GLU A 148 14.45 1.70 -1.83
CA GLU A 148 14.34 1.76 -3.30
C GLU A 148 15.16 0.69 -4.01
N VAL A 149 16.22 0.18 -3.38
CA VAL A 149 17.04 -0.90 -3.94
C VAL A 149 16.28 -2.22 -3.88
N ILE A 150 16.26 -2.96 -4.98
CA ILE A 150 15.64 -4.29 -5.04
C ILE A 150 16.58 -5.27 -4.33
N PRO A 151 16.15 -5.97 -3.27
CA PRO A 151 16.98 -6.93 -2.57
C PRO A 151 17.36 -8.08 -3.49
N PRO A 152 18.49 -8.77 -3.25
CA PRO A 152 18.81 -10.01 -3.94
C PRO A 152 17.68 -11.01 -3.74
N LYS A 153 17.46 -11.90 -4.72
CA LYS A 153 16.40 -12.91 -4.63
C LYS A 153 16.57 -13.74 -3.36
N SER A 154 15.51 -13.86 -2.57
CA SER A 154 15.49 -14.81 -1.46
C SER A 154 15.64 -16.22 -2.01
N LEU A 155 16.67 -16.92 -1.56
CA LEU A 155 16.93 -18.33 -1.91
C LEU A 155 16.25 -19.32 -0.94
N PHE A 156 15.69 -18.81 0.16
CA PHE A 156 15.05 -19.59 1.22
C PHE A 156 13.64 -19.10 1.49
#